data_82bfc972a74976dc763d673af103dfad
#
_entry.id   82bfc972a74976dc763d673af103dfad
#
_cell.length_a   1.000
_cell.length_b   1.000
_cell.length_c   1.000
_cell.angle_alpha   90.00
_cell.angle_beta   90.00
_cell.angle_gamma   90.00
#
_symmetry.space_group_name_H-M   'P 1'
#
loop_
_entity.id
_entity.type
_entity.pdbx_description
1 polymer ?
#
loop_
_entity_poly.entity_id
_entity_poly.type
_entity_poly.pdbx_seq_one_letter_code
_entity_poly.pdbx_strand_id
1 'polypeptide(L)'
;MKTWDLTTLGSTMLSLTTEPGAPLLSSEGIRLDIAGAESNCAIALARLGKRVAWHSKVARTSLGERIVSGIRAHGVDVSSVCWSGSGRNEQMWVEAGLGGNRTMVTYDRAGAAVESFKIQEVDLAALQQSVFFHATGITPALSEDCRHTVVEAVQQARKAGVRVSFDVNYRAKLWEPARAREVLSAIISGIDVLFIGQDDLGTVWERTGDPDDELHRLQDDYGIANVILTRGSLGARALLDDYLCDHGAFPSEVVSPIGAGDAFAAGVLYSLLEDEVDLALKRGCAMAALARESRSDYVVGGNEALEARMEEEGDKNLSR
;
A
#
# COMPACT_ATOMS: atom_id res chain seq x y z
N MET A 1 -14.72 -21.58 -6.16
CA MET A 1 -14.82 -20.34 -5.36
C MET A 1 -13.41 -20.00 -4.93
N LYS A 2 -12.95 -18.77 -5.08
CA LYS A 2 -11.60 -18.35 -4.66
C LYS A 2 -11.50 -18.40 -3.12
N THR A 3 -10.33 -18.82 -2.61
CA THR A 3 -10.09 -18.94 -1.16
C THR A 3 -9.86 -17.57 -0.53
N TRP A 4 -9.15 -16.71 -1.24
CA TRP A 4 -8.78 -15.37 -0.78
C TRP A 4 -9.46 -14.28 -1.60
N ASP A 5 -9.87 -13.23 -0.95
CA ASP A 5 -10.34 -12.04 -1.62
C ASP A 5 -9.14 -11.22 -2.13
N LEU A 6 -8.05 -11.21 -1.34
CA LEU A 6 -6.79 -10.62 -1.77
C LEU A 6 -5.60 -11.41 -1.21
N THR A 7 -4.57 -11.57 -2.02
CA THR A 7 -3.22 -11.92 -1.55
C THR A 7 -2.27 -10.77 -1.85
N THR A 8 -1.29 -10.56 -0.99
CA THR A 8 -0.28 -9.53 -1.19
C THR A 8 1.11 -10.04 -0.85
N LEU A 9 2.13 -9.42 -1.45
CA LEU A 9 3.53 -9.81 -1.29
C LEU A 9 4.38 -8.56 -1.06
N GLY A 10 5.09 -8.52 0.06
CA GLY A 10 5.97 -7.39 0.33
C GLY A 10 6.62 -7.40 1.70
N SER A 11 7.46 -6.40 1.93
CA SER A 11 8.18 -6.24 3.19
C SER A 11 7.34 -5.56 4.26
N THR A 12 7.60 -5.92 5.51
CA THR A 12 7.11 -5.20 6.68
C THR A 12 8.24 -5.03 7.68
N MET A 13 8.35 -3.83 8.20
CA MET A 13 9.38 -3.43 9.15
C MET A 13 8.80 -3.08 10.51
N LEU A 14 9.68 -2.99 11.50
CA LEU A 14 9.34 -2.36 12.78
C LEU A 14 9.34 -0.84 12.61
N SER A 15 8.29 -0.20 13.10
CA SER A 15 8.16 1.25 13.17
C SER A 15 8.44 1.70 14.61
N LEU A 16 9.50 2.50 14.78
CA LEU A 16 9.93 3.05 16.04
C LEU A 16 9.66 4.55 16.03
N THR A 17 8.59 4.96 16.69
CA THR A 17 8.09 6.35 16.63
C THR A 17 8.30 7.05 17.95
N THR A 18 8.90 8.24 17.93
CA THR A 18 9.04 9.12 19.09
C THR A 18 7.69 9.70 19.52
N GLU A 19 7.64 10.27 20.70
CA GLU A 19 6.48 11.09 21.09
C GLU A 19 6.38 12.31 20.15
N PRO A 20 5.13 12.77 19.83
CA PRO A 20 4.94 13.91 18.94
C PRO A 20 5.71 15.16 19.40
N GLY A 21 6.55 15.68 18.50
CA GLY A 21 7.39 16.86 18.75
C GLY A 21 8.70 16.56 19.49
N ALA A 22 8.95 15.32 19.93
CA ALA A 22 10.22 14.94 20.54
C ALA A 22 11.20 14.43 19.47
N PRO A 23 12.37 15.06 19.29
CA PRO A 23 13.41 14.53 18.44
C PRO A 23 14.00 13.24 19.05
N LEU A 24 14.51 12.35 18.22
CA LEU A 24 15.10 11.09 18.67
C LEU A 24 16.21 11.29 19.71
N LEU A 25 16.96 12.40 19.59
CA LEU A 25 18.06 12.76 20.50
C LEU A 25 17.61 12.92 21.97
N SER A 26 16.36 13.34 22.22
CA SER A 26 15.83 13.64 23.56
C SER A 26 14.56 12.89 23.92
N SER A 27 14.11 11.98 23.06
CA SER A 27 12.90 11.17 23.33
C SER A 27 13.20 10.15 24.44
N GLU A 28 12.39 10.16 25.49
CA GLU A 28 12.48 9.18 26.59
C GLU A 28 11.70 7.90 26.30
N GLY A 29 10.74 7.97 25.36
CA GLY A 29 9.86 6.87 24.98
C GLY A 29 9.82 6.63 23.47
N ILE A 30 9.79 5.37 23.07
CA ILE A 30 9.62 4.94 21.69
C ILE A 30 8.44 4.00 21.59
N ARG A 31 7.46 4.34 20.76
CA ARG A 31 6.36 3.44 20.42
C ARG A 31 6.85 2.45 19.36
N LEU A 32 6.70 1.17 19.67
CA LEU A 32 7.01 0.08 18.74
C LEU A 32 5.73 -0.40 18.04
N ASP A 33 5.73 -0.28 16.72
CA ASP A 33 4.64 -0.72 15.84
C ASP A 33 5.21 -1.44 14.61
N ILE A 34 4.36 -1.76 13.65
CA ILE A 34 4.72 -2.36 12.36
C ILE A 34 4.33 -1.42 11.21
N ALA A 35 5.06 -1.49 10.11
CA ALA A 35 4.78 -0.72 8.91
C ALA A 35 5.26 -1.44 7.65
N GLY A 36 4.44 -1.44 6.63
CA GLY A 36 4.76 -1.98 5.31
C GLY A 36 3.59 -1.75 4.37
N ALA A 37 3.85 -1.25 3.16
CA ALA A 37 2.77 -0.82 2.28
C ALA A 37 1.78 -1.95 1.99
N GLU A 38 2.29 -3.10 1.61
CA GLU A 38 1.47 -4.26 1.30
C GLU A 38 0.74 -4.82 2.54
N SER A 39 1.40 -4.84 3.70
CA SER A 39 0.76 -5.27 4.95
C SER A 39 -0.23 -4.25 5.51
N ASN A 40 -0.01 -2.95 5.30
CA ASN A 40 -0.96 -1.91 5.66
C ASN A 40 -2.27 -2.06 4.86
N CYS A 41 -2.16 -2.27 3.55
CA CYS A 41 -3.30 -2.56 2.68
C CYS A 41 -4.01 -3.86 3.10
N ALA A 42 -3.24 -4.92 3.40
CA ALA A 42 -3.77 -6.20 3.88
C ALA A 42 -4.55 -6.06 5.19
N ILE A 43 -4.01 -5.35 6.17
CA ILE A 43 -4.65 -5.08 7.46
C ILE A 43 -5.96 -4.30 7.24
N ALA A 44 -5.93 -3.24 6.44
CA ALA A 44 -7.11 -2.43 6.16
C ALA A 44 -8.24 -3.28 5.55
N LEU A 45 -7.96 -4.10 4.54
CA LEU A 45 -8.95 -4.98 3.93
C LEU A 45 -9.44 -6.08 4.88
N ALA A 46 -8.57 -6.67 5.69
CA ALA A 46 -8.98 -7.66 6.69
C ALA A 46 -9.93 -7.04 7.74
N ARG A 47 -9.67 -5.79 8.15
CA ARG A 47 -10.56 -5.02 9.05
C ARG A 47 -11.91 -4.67 8.41
N LEU A 48 -11.97 -4.59 7.08
CA LEU A 48 -13.21 -4.47 6.30
C LEU A 48 -13.87 -5.84 6.02
N GLY A 49 -13.42 -6.91 6.67
CA GLY A 49 -14.04 -8.24 6.62
C GLY A 49 -13.61 -9.10 5.44
N LYS A 50 -12.57 -8.72 4.70
CA LYS A 50 -12.05 -9.53 3.57
C LYS A 50 -11.08 -10.60 4.06
N ARG A 51 -11.04 -11.73 3.34
CA ARG A 51 -10.07 -12.82 3.56
C ARG A 51 -8.78 -12.46 2.84
N VAL A 52 -7.76 -12.11 3.62
CA VAL A 52 -6.49 -11.61 3.10
C VAL A 52 -5.32 -12.46 3.58
N ALA A 53 -4.39 -12.80 2.67
CA ALA A 53 -3.14 -13.46 3.02
C ALA A 53 -1.94 -12.59 2.59
N TRP A 54 -0.93 -12.54 3.46
CA TRP A 54 0.30 -11.78 3.24
C TRP A 54 1.50 -12.71 3.10
N HIS A 55 2.24 -12.55 2.02
CA HIS A 55 3.47 -13.28 1.70
C HIS A 55 4.68 -12.39 1.94
N SER A 56 5.66 -12.91 2.65
CA SER A 56 6.90 -12.19 2.93
C SER A 56 7.99 -13.15 3.40
N LYS A 57 9.21 -12.60 3.54
CA LYS A 57 10.31 -13.29 4.20
C LYS A 57 10.78 -12.47 5.40
N VAL A 58 10.80 -13.11 6.56
CA VAL A 58 11.07 -12.47 7.86
C VAL A 58 12.18 -13.22 8.59
N ALA A 59 13.14 -12.50 9.18
CA ALA A 59 14.17 -13.13 9.97
C ALA A 59 13.57 -13.74 11.26
N ARG A 60 13.95 -14.98 11.58
CA ARG A 60 13.46 -15.74 12.75
C ARG A 60 14.07 -15.21 14.02
N THR A 61 13.55 -14.11 14.51
CA THR A 61 13.94 -13.42 15.75
C THR A 61 12.66 -12.97 16.47
N SER A 62 12.78 -12.56 17.75
CA SER A 62 11.66 -11.97 18.49
C SER A 62 11.07 -10.74 17.82
N LEU A 63 11.91 -9.97 17.07
CA LEU A 63 11.45 -8.82 16.27
C LEU A 63 10.63 -9.28 15.06
N GLY A 64 11.05 -10.36 14.40
CA GLY A 64 10.27 -10.95 13.29
C GLY A 64 8.95 -11.54 13.78
N GLU A 65 8.94 -12.20 14.93
CA GLU A 65 7.72 -12.69 15.57
C GLU A 65 6.77 -11.54 15.93
N ARG A 66 7.31 -10.40 16.37
CA ARG A 66 6.52 -9.18 16.62
C ARG A 66 5.84 -8.67 15.36
N ILE A 67 6.56 -8.64 14.22
CA ILE A 67 6.00 -8.24 12.92
C ILE A 67 4.85 -9.18 12.54
N VAL A 68 5.11 -10.49 12.47
CA VAL A 68 4.12 -11.49 12.03
C VAL A 68 2.91 -11.54 12.95
N SER A 69 3.13 -11.47 14.27
CA SER A 69 2.04 -11.45 15.26
C SER A 69 1.21 -10.17 15.16
N GLY A 70 1.85 -9.03 14.89
CA GLY A 70 1.17 -7.75 14.70
C GLY A 70 0.21 -7.81 13.52
N ILE A 71 0.65 -8.32 12.37
CA ILE A 71 -0.19 -8.47 11.18
C ILE A 71 -1.34 -9.45 11.42
N ARG A 72 -1.03 -10.62 12.01
CA ARG A 72 -2.03 -11.65 12.36
C ARG A 72 -3.12 -11.13 13.30
N ALA A 73 -2.77 -10.28 14.25
CA ALA A 73 -3.71 -9.70 15.22
C ALA A 73 -4.84 -8.89 14.56
N HIS A 74 -4.65 -8.45 13.32
CA HIS A 74 -5.65 -7.73 12.54
C HIS A 74 -6.46 -8.62 11.57
N GLY A 75 -6.31 -9.96 11.65
CA GLY A 75 -7.10 -10.90 10.87
C GLY A 75 -6.48 -11.29 9.52
N VAL A 76 -5.26 -10.85 9.23
CA VAL A 76 -4.54 -11.26 8.01
C VAL A 76 -3.93 -12.65 8.22
N ASP A 77 -4.08 -13.53 7.25
CA ASP A 77 -3.39 -14.81 7.23
C ASP A 77 -1.89 -14.61 6.94
N VAL A 78 -1.08 -15.19 7.78
CA VAL A 78 0.39 -15.10 7.73
C VAL A 78 1.03 -16.50 7.63
N SER A 79 0.27 -17.53 7.27
CA SER A 79 0.75 -18.91 7.19
C SER A 79 1.80 -19.09 6.09
N SER A 80 1.75 -18.27 5.06
CA SER A 80 2.68 -18.25 3.91
C SER A 80 3.93 -17.40 4.14
N VAL A 81 4.18 -16.93 5.38
CA VAL A 81 5.41 -16.19 5.70
C VAL A 81 6.61 -17.14 5.74
N CYS A 82 7.62 -16.84 4.91
CA CYS A 82 8.89 -17.56 4.93
C CYS A 82 9.80 -17.07 6.06
N TRP A 83 10.28 -17.99 6.89
CA TRP A 83 11.17 -17.67 8.00
C TRP A 83 12.64 -17.89 7.62
N SER A 84 13.42 -16.80 7.61
CA SER A 84 14.87 -16.86 7.38
C SER A 84 15.61 -17.19 8.66
N GLY A 85 16.56 -18.11 8.59
CA GLY A 85 17.50 -18.40 9.67
C GLY A 85 18.66 -17.41 9.76
N SER A 86 18.76 -16.45 8.83
CA SER A 86 19.81 -15.43 8.74
C SER A 86 19.24 -14.08 8.37
N GLY A 87 20.05 -13.03 8.51
CA GLY A 87 19.64 -11.66 8.23
C GLY A 87 18.94 -11.01 9.44
N ARG A 88 18.42 -9.83 9.21
CA ARG A 88 17.72 -8.99 10.19
C ARG A 88 16.33 -8.61 9.66
N ASN A 89 15.50 -8.02 10.49
CA ASN A 89 14.26 -7.40 10.06
C ASN A 89 14.50 -5.90 9.86
N GLU A 90 13.84 -5.32 8.85
CA GLU A 90 13.90 -3.90 8.58
C GLU A 90 13.34 -3.08 9.74
N GLN A 91 13.83 -1.85 9.86
CA GLN A 91 13.35 -0.88 10.86
C GLN A 91 13.20 0.49 10.20
N MET A 92 12.22 1.25 10.68
CA MET A 92 12.16 2.68 10.43
C MET A 92 12.01 3.44 11.75
N TRP A 93 12.71 4.56 11.84
CA TRP A 93 12.69 5.47 12.95
C TRP A 93 11.93 6.72 12.54
N VAL A 94 10.85 7.02 13.26
CA VAL A 94 9.95 8.12 12.93
C VAL A 94 10.04 9.16 14.05
N GLU A 95 10.56 10.32 13.70
CA GLU A 95 10.48 11.50 14.56
C GLU A 95 9.17 12.22 14.23
N ALA A 96 8.15 12.01 15.07
CA ALA A 96 6.82 12.51 14.82
C ALA A 96 6.78 14.04 14.95
N GLY A 97 6.38 14.73 13.89
CA GLY A 97 6.25 16.18 13.88
C GLY A 97 5.10 16.67 14.77
N LEU A 98 5.22 17.89 15.27
CA LEU A 98 4.16 18.60 16.02
C LEU A 98 4.20 20.09 15.69
N GLY A 99 3.04 20.73 15.62
CA GLY A 99 2.94 22.18 15.50
C GLY A 99 3.57 22.76 14.22
N GLY A 100 3.47 22.06 13.08
CA GLY A 100 4.04 22.47 11.79
C GLY A 100 5.44 21.92 11.51
N ASN A 101 6.07 21.25 12.45
CA ASN A 101 7.32 20.50 12.19
C ASN A 101 7.02 19.29 11.31
N ARG A 102 7.95 18.99 10.38
CA ARG A 102 7.82 17.83 9.50
C ARG A 102 8.12 16.55 10.26
N THR A 103 7.34 15.50 10.01
CA THR A 103 7.70 14.13 10.38
C THR A 103 8.94 13.72 9.58
N MET A 104 9.98 13.25 10.29
CA MET A 104 11.20 12.74 9.68
C MET A 104 11.25 11.23 9.79
N VAL A 105 11.66 10.55 8.71
CA VAL A 105 11.76 9.09 8.67
C VAL A 105 13.15 8.66 8.25
N THR A 106 13.79 7.88 9.13
CA THR A 106 15.08 7.22 8.86
C THR A 106 14.84 5.73 8.71
N TYR A 107 15.24 5.17 7.57
CA TYR A 107 15.12 3.74 7.28
C TYR A 107 16.43 3.02 7.54
N ASP A 108 16.33 1.84 8.15
CA ASP A 108 17.42 0.88 8.32
C ASP A 108 16.98 -0.46 7.71
N ARG A 109 17.29 -0.66 6.42
CA ARG A 109 16.83 -1.79 5.60
C ARG A 109 17.94 -2.77 5.21
N ALA A 110 19.15 -2.28 4.95
CA ALA A 110 20.23 -3.07 4.36
C ALA A 110 20.50 -4.37 5.13
N GLY A 111 20.64 -5.46 4.38
CA GLY A 111 20.88 -6.80 4.94
C GLY A 111 19.64 -7.44 5.58
N ALA A 112 18.45 -6.94 5.28
CA ALA A 112 17.22 -7.53 5.76
C ALA A 112 16.94 -8.89 5.11
N ALA A 113 16.30 -9.80 5.84
CA ALA A 113 15.97 -11.14 5.36
C ALA A 113 15.13 -11.10 4.08
N VAL A 114 14.24 -10.12 3.96
CA VAL A 114 13.37 -9.94 2.79
C VAL A 114 14.15 -9.70 1.51
N GLU A 115 15.35 -9.09 1.54
CA GLU A 115 16.16 -8.88 0.34
C GLU A 115 16.52 -10.17 -0.40
N SER A 116 16.48 -11.31 0.29
CA SER A 116 16.72 -12.64 -0.30
C SER A 116 15.43 -13.42 -0.56
N PHE A 117 14.27 -12.74 -0.62
CA PHE A 117 12.98 -13.40 -0.87
C PHE A 117 12.84 -13.79 -2.33
N LYS A 118 12.64 -15.11 -2.58
CA LYS A 118 12.58 -15.69 -3.91
C LYS A 118 11.22 -16.26 -4.23
N ILE A 119 10.89 -16.33 -5.51
CA ILE A 119 9.60 -16.86 -5.99
C ILE A 119 9.32 -18.28 -5.50
N GLN A 120 10.35 -19.13 -5.34
CA GLN A 120 10.22 -20.49 -4.83
C GLN A 120 9.76 -20.55 -3.37
N GLU A 121 9.84 -19.43 -2.65
CA GLU A 121 9.39 -19.30 -1.26
C GLU A 121 7.97 -18.71 -1.16
N VAL A 122 7.38 -18.30 -2.29
CA VAL A 122 6.01 -17.80 -2.37
C VAL A 122 5.03 -18.95 -2.47
N ASP A 123 3.97 -18.93 -1.67
CA ASP A 123 2.85 -19.85 -1.81
C ASP A 123 2.02 -19.47 -3.05
N LEU A 124 2.46 -19.97 -4.21
CA LEU A 124 1.79 -19.72 -5.47
C LEU A 124 0.38 -20.33 -5.52
N ALA A 125 0.11 -21.38 -4.74
CA ALA A 125 -1.23 -21.97 -4.69
C ALA A 125 -2.23 -21.02 -4.01
N ALA A 126 -1.83 -20.38 -2.91
CA ALA A 126 -2.65 -19.35 -2.28
C ALA A 126 -2.85 -18.13 -3.20
N LEU A 127 -1.78 -17.66 -3.85
CA LEU A 127 -1.85 -16.55 -4.79
C LEU A 127 -2.82 -16.84 -5.94
N GLN A 128 -2.75 -18.01 -6.57
CA GLN A 128 -3.61 -18.42 -7.68
C GLN A 128 -5.08 -18.61 -7.27
N GLN A 129 -5.35 -18.81 -5.99
CA GLN A 129 -6.69 -18.93 -5.42
C GLN A 129 -7.25 -17.60 -4.86
N SER A 130 -6.66 -16.47 -5.19
CA SER A 130 -7.16 -15.15 -4.80
C SER A 130 -7.99 -14.49 -5.92
N VAL A 131 -8.84 -13.54 -5.53
CA VAL A 131 -9.56 -12.66 -6.46
C VAL A 131 -8.60 -11.59 -6.99
N PHE A 132 -7.87 -10.93 -6.06
CA PHE A 132 -6.81 -9.98 -6.37
C PHE A 132 -5.46 -10.43 -5.83
N PHE A 133 -4.41 -10.10 -6.58
CA PHE A 133 -3.03 -10.04 -6.11
C PHE A 133 -2.58 -8.57 -6.09
N HIS A 134 -2.11 -8.08 -4.93
CA HIS A 134 -1.64 -6.72 -4.76
C HIS A 134 -0.15 -6.66 -4.42
N ALA A 135 0.59 -5.78 -5.08
CA ALA A 135 1.98 -5.50 -4.78
C ALA A 135 2.28 -4.00 -4.97
N THR A 136 3.44 -3.55 -4.48
CA THR A 136 3.88 -2.17 -4.63
C THR A 136 5.27 -2.08 -5.24
N GLY A 137 5.65 -0.88 -5.69
CA GLY A 137 6.98 -0.59 -6.21
C GLY A 137 8.09 -0.57 -5.13
N ILE A 138 7.74 -0.71 -3.85
CA ILE A 138 8.74 -0.79 -2.78
C ILE A 138 9.50 -2.12 -2.84
N THR A 139 8.77 -3.22 -2.87
CA THR A 139 9.37 -4.56 -2.78
C THR A 139 10.35 -4.85 -3.93
N PRO A 140 10.06 -4.58 -5.23
CA PRO A 140 11.02 -4.81 -6.30
C PRO A 140 12.24 -3.88 -6.26
N ALA A 141 12.17 -2.79 -5.48
CA ALA A 141 13.29 -1.87 -5.28
C ALA A 141 14.31 -2.34 -4.22
N LEU A 142 13.96 -3.31 -3.37
CA LEU A 142 14.79 -3.75 -2.25
C LEU A 142 16.00 -4.57 -2.71
N SER A 143 15.84 -5.43 -3.70
CA SER A 143 16.90 -6.29 -4.23
C SER A 143 16.55 -6.88 -5.59
N GLU A 144 17.54 -7.53 -6.23
CA GLU A 144 17.35 -8.28 -7.47
C GLU A 144 16.42 -9.49 -7.26
N ASP A 145 16.59 -10.23 -6.14
CA ASP A 145 15.74 -11.36 -5.80
C ASP A 145 14.29 -10.91 -5.60
N CYS A 146 14.06 -9.82 -4.86
CA CYS A 146 12.72 -9.24 -4.68
C CYS A 146 12.10 -8.78 -6.01
N ARG A 147 12.89 -8.17 -6.89
CA ARG A 147 12.41 -7.73 -8.21
C ARG A 147 11.94 -8.93 -9.04
N HIS A 148 12.75 -9.95 -9.17
CA HIS A 148 12.38 -11.17 -9.88
C HIS A 148 11.14 -11.82 -9.28
N THR A 149 11.04 -11.85 -7.96
CA THR A 149 9.92 -12.44 -7.24
C THR A 149 8.61 -11.70 -7.54
N VAL A 150 8.61 -10.34 -7.50
CA VAL A 150 7.41 -9.56 -7.81
C VAL A 150 7.00 -9.72 -9.28
N VAL A 151 7.95 -9.63 -10.21
CA VAL A 151 7.69 -9.81 -11.64
C VAL A 151 7.07 -11.18 -11.92
N GLU A 152 7.66 -12.24 -11.38
CA GLU A 152 7.17 -13.61 -11.59
C GLU A 152 5.80 -13.82 -10.89
N ALA A 153 5.60 -13.29 -9.68
CA ALA A 153 4.32 -13.38 -8.97
C ALA A 153 3.18 -12.71 -9.77
N VAL A 154 3.42 -11.51 -10.34
CA VAL A 154 2.47 -10.83 -11.24
C VAL A 154 2.14 -11.70 -12.45
N GLN A 155 3.15 -12.31 -13.08
CA GLN A 155 2.94 -13.20 -14.23
C GLN A 155 2.12 -14.44 -13.85
N GLN A 156 2.41 -15.06 -12.71
CA GLN A 156 1.69 -16.24 -12.22
C GLN A 156 0.25 -15.91 -11.85
N ALA A 157 0.00 -14.74 -11.23
CA ALA A 157 -1.34 -14.24 -10.95
C ALA A 157 -2.16 -14.10 -12.24
N ARG A 158 -1.62 -13.40 -13.23
CA ARG A 158 -2.26 -13.18 -14.53
C ARG A 158 -2.54 -14.49 -15.29
N LYS A 159 -1.58 -15.42 -15.32
CA LYS A 159 -1.77 -16.76 -15.94
C LYS A 159 -2.90 -17.56 -15.29
N ALA A 160 -3.14 -17.34 -13.99
CA ALA A 160 -4.20 -18.00 -13.23
C ALA A 160 -5.55 -17.25 -13.28
N GLY A 161 -5.66 -16.15 -14.04
CA GLY A 161 -6.86 -15.31 -14.11
C GLY A 161 -7.15 -14.59 -12.79
N VAL A 162 -6.12 -14.28 -12.01
CA VAL A 162 -6.18 -13.44 -10.82
C VAL A 162 -6.00 -11.99 -11.25
N ARG A 163 -6.88 -11.10 -10.82
CA ARG A 163 -6.73 -9.67 -11.08
C ARG A 163 -5.50 -9.13 -10.34
N VAL A 164 -4.71 -8.31 -11.01
CA VAL A 164 -3.49 -7.71 -10.43
C VAL A 164 -3.72 -6.24 -10.18
N SER A 165 -3.50 -5.82 -8.94
CA SER A 165 -3.39 -4.39 -8.58
C SER A 165 -1.96 -4.06 -8.18
N PHE A 166 -1.49 -2.88 -8.58
CA PHE A 166 -0.13 -2.43 -8.29
C PHE A 166 -0.12 -0.95 -7.91
N ASP A 167 0.57 -0.64 -6.80
CA ASP A 167 0.83 0.75 -6.40
C ASP A 167 2.29 1.10 -6.74
N VAL A 168 2.49 2.11 -7.56
CA VAL A 168 3.82 2.61 -7.95
C VAL A 168 4.67 2.91 -6.73
N ASN A 169 4.15 3.61 -5.76
CA ASN A 169 4.71 3.85 -4.42
C ASN A 169 6.23 4.12 -4.47
N TYR A 170 6.65 5.02 -5.36
CA TYR A 170 8.07 5.29 -5.63
C TYR A 170 8.81 5.80 -4.40
N ARG A 171 10.03 5.32 -4.19
CA ARG A 171 10.89 5.72 -3.08
C ARG A 171 12.27 6.08 -3.59
N ALA A 172 12.54 7.39 -3.74
CA ALA A 172 13.82 7.92 -4.25
C ALA A 172 15.07 7.45 -3.48
N LYS A 173 14.91 6.99 -2.22
CA LYS A 173 16.03 6.41 -1.43
C LYS A 173 16.37 4.97 -1.82
N LEU A 174 15.54 4.29 -2.61
CA LEU A 174 15.75 2.89 -3.00
C LEU A 174 16.30 2.75 -4.41
N TRP A 175 15.90 3.60 -5.33
CA TRP A 175 16.33 3.56 -6.73
C TRP A 175 16.16 4.89 -7.44
N GLU A 176 16.97 5.07 -8.49
CA GLU A 176 16.88 6.24 -9.38
C GLU A 176 15.64 6.18 -10.27
N PRO A 177 15.05 7.34 -10.66
CA PRO A 177 13.82 7.40 -11.45
C PRO A 177 13.89 6.61 -12.77
N ALA A 178 15.00 6.66 -13.49
CA ALA A 178 15.16 5.95 -14.76
C ALA A 178 15.09 4.42 -14.56
N ARG A 179 15.72 3.90 -13.49
CA ARG A 179 15.65 2.47 -13.14
C ARG A 179 14.26 2.08 -12.67
N ALA A 180 13.62 2.93 -11.87
CA ALA A 180 12.23 2.73 -11.45
C ALA A 180 11.32 2.63 -12.67
N ARG A 181 11.41 3.58 -13.62
CA ARG A 181 10.63 3.57 -14.86
C ARG A 181 10.79 2.26 -15.62
N GLU A 182 12.03 1.83 -15.87
CA GLU A 182 12.30 0.59 -16.60
C GLU A 182 11.60 -0.62 -15.97
N VAL A 183 11.79 -0.82 -14.67
CA VAL A 183 11.27 -1.99 -13.96
C VAL A 183 9.75 -1.90 -13.78
N LEU A 184 9.24 -0.76 -13.33
CA LEU A 184 7.82 -0.58 -13.07
C LEU A 184 6.99 -0.63 -14.36
N SER A 185 7.47 -0.06 -15.47
CA SER A 185 6.79 -0.17 -16.76
C SER A 185 6.60 -1.63 -17.21
N ALA A 186 7.58 -2.49 -16.93
CA ALA A 186 7.45 -3.91 -17.25
C ALA A 186 6.44 -4.63 -16.33
N ILE A 187 6.36 -4.25 -15.05
CA ILE A 187 5.43 -4.83 -14.08
C ILE A 187 3.98 -4.41 -14.37
N ILE A 188 3.75 -3.10 -14.63
CA ILE A 188 2.40 -2.55 -14.78
C ILE A 188 1.77 -2.86 -16.15
N SER A 189 2.52 -3.36 -17.11
CA SER A 189 2.01 -3.67 -18.43
C SER A 189 0.93 -4.75 -18.38
N GLY A 190 -0.32 -4.38 -18.72
CA GLY A 190 -1.48 -5.27 -18.79
C GLY A 190 -2.00 -5.74 -17.43
N ILE A 191 -1.83 -4.97 -16.37
CA ILE A 191 -2.47 -5.23 -15.08
C ILE A 191 -3.90 -4.67 -15.04
N ASP A 192 -4.66 -5.06 -14.00
CA ASP A 192 -6.07 -4.68 -13.91
C ASP A 192 -6.27 -3.33 -13.22
N VAL A 193 -5.44 -3.01 -12.20
CA VAL A 193 -5.58 -1.77 -11.41
C VAL A 193 -4.21 -1.17 -11.12
N LEU A 194 -4.00 0.08 -11.53
CA LEU A 194 -2.81 0.86 -11.20
C LEU A 194 -3.14 1.99 -10.24
N PHE A 195 -2.40 2.06 -9.13
CA PHE A 195 -2.34 3.24 -8.27
C PHE A 195 -1.04 3.98 -8.54
N ILE A 196 -1.13 5.29 -8.75
CA ILE A 196 0.04 6.15 -8.97
C ILE A 196 -0.18 7.53 -8.34
N GLY A 197 0.81 8.04 -7.62
CA GLY A 197 0.81 9.43 -7.17
C GLY A 197 1.14 10.40 -8.30
N GLN A 198 0.51 11.58 -8.31
CA GLN A 198 0.83 12.61 -9.29
C GLN A 198 2.31 13.00 -9.27
N ASP A 199 2.91 13.05 -8.07
CA ASP A 199 4.35 13.34 -7.89
C ASP A 199 5.22 12.20 -8.43
N ASP A 200 4.79 10.93 -8.24
CA ASP A 200 5.50 9.76 -8.76
C ASP A 200 5.43 9.71 -10.29
N LEU A 201 4.27 10.04 -10.87
CA LEU A 201 4.10 10.14 -12.32
C LEU A 201 5.05 11.20 -12.91
N GLY A 202 5.12 12.37 -12.27
CA GLY A 202 6.05 13.44 -12.65
C GLY A 202 7.51 13.04 -12.50
N THR A 203 7.86 12.38 -11.40
CA THR A 203 9.25 12.03 -11.09
C THR A 203 9.76 10.85 -11.92
N VAL A 204 8.96 9.78 -12.04
CA VAL A 204 9.40 8.53 -12.67
C VAL A 204 9.19 8.55 -14.19
N TRP A 205 8.03 9.05 -14.65
CA TRP A 205 7.70 9.09 -16.10
C TRP A 205 7.89 10.47 -16.75
N GLU A 206 8.26 11.49 -15.96
CA GLU A 206 8.42 12.89 -16.45
C GLU A 206 7.13 13.43 -17.08
N ARG A 207 5.98 13.01 -16.56
CA ARG A 207 4.66 13.39 -17.06
C ARG A 207 3.98 14.32 -16.06
N THR A 208 3.59 15.51 -16.54
CA THR A 208 2.99 16.58 -15.76
C THR A 208 1.82 17.23 -16.49
N GLY A 209 1.19 16.50 -17.42
CA GLY A 209 0.07 16.96 -18.21
C GLY A 209 -1.24 17.05 -17.43
N ASP A 210 -2.32 17.28 -18.17
CA ASP A 210 -3.67 17.23 -17.62
C ASP A 210 -3.95 15.82 -17.06
N PRO A 211 -4.52 15.69 -15.86
CA PRO A 211 -4.78 14.39 -15.24
C PRO A 211 -5.58 13.44 -16.11
N ASP A 212 -6.59 13.91 -16.82
CA ASP A 212 -7.44 13.05 -17.67
C ASP A 212 -6.66 12.51 -18.87
N ASP A 213 -5.85 13.36 -19.50
CA ASP A 213 -4.97 12.94 -20.59
C ASP A 213 -3.94 11.90 -20.10
N GLU A 214 -3.37 12.11 -18.91
CA GLU A 214 -2.37 11.17 -18.36
C GLU A 214 -2.99 9.83 -17.96
N LEU A 215 -4.23 9.79 -17.47
CA LEU A 215 -4.95 8.55 -17.19
C LEU A 215 -5.15 7.73 -18.46
N HIS A 216 -5.65 8.35 -19.54
CA HIS A 216 -5.82 7.67 -20.84
C HIS A 216 -4.48 7.21 -21.42
N ARG A 217 -3.43 8.04 -21.34
CA ARG A 217 -2.10 7.64 -21.82
C ARG A 217 -1.52 6.45 -21.05
N LEU A 218 -1.73 6.38 -19.71
CA LEU A 218 -1.28 5.23 -18.92
C LEU A 218 -2.07 3.96 -19.30
N GLN A 219 -3.38 4.08 -19.51
CA GLN A 219 -4.21 2.98 -20.00
C GLN A 219 -3.73 2.49 -21.37
N ASP A 220 -3.53 3.40 -22.34
CA ASP A 220 -3.14 3.07 -23.70
C ASP A 220 -1.72 2.50 -23.79
N ASP A 221 -0.73 3.18 -23.15
CA ASP A 221 0.67 2.80 -23.24
C ASP A 221 0.97 1.44 -22.59
N TYR A 222 0.23 1.09 -21.51
CA TYR A 222 0.50 -0.12 -20.74
C TYR A 222 -0.63 -1.14 -20.78
N GLY A 223 -1.75 -0.86 -21.42
CA GLY A 223 -2.91 -1.77 -21.48
C GLY A 223 -3.53 -2.04 -20.12
N ILE A 224 -3.61 -1.03 -19.25
CA ILE A 224 -4.13 -1.15 -17.88
C ILE A 224 -5.65 -0.93 -17.92
N ALA A 225 -6.43 -1.78 -17.25
CA ALA A 225 -7.89 -1.67 -17.26
C ALA A 225 -8.40 -0.47 -16.43
N ASN A 226 -7.82 -0.24 -15.24
CA ASN A 226 -8.24 0.82 -14.32
C ASN A 226 -7.02 1.59 -13.82
N VAL A 227 -7.01 2.91 -13.96
CA VAL A 227 -5.91 3.77 -13.54
C VAL A 227 -6.38 4.80 -12.53
N ILE A 228 -5.74 4.86 -11.38
CA ILE A 228 -6.07 5.77 -10.29
C ILE A 228 -4.88 6.69 -10.02
N LEU A 229 -5.08 8.00 -10.17
CA LEU A 229 -4.11 9.06 -9.88
C LEU A 229 -4.44 9.71 -8.55
N THR A 230 -3.61 9.50 -7.52
CA THR A 230 -3.75 10.18 -6.24
C THR A 230 -3.07 11.55 -6.29
N ARG A 231 -3.74 12.58 -5.70
CA ARG A 231 -3.32 13.99 -5.79
C ARG A 231 -3.24 14.67 -4.41
N GLY A 232 -2.87 13.90 -3.39
CA GLY A 232 -2.71 14.39 -2.04
C GLY A 232 -3.98 15.05 -1.48
N SER A 233 -3.90 16.34 -1.10
CA SER A 233 -5.05 17.10 -0.56
C SER A 233 -6.15 17.37 -1.59
N LEU A 234 -5.90 17.18 -2.86
CA LEU A 234 -6.90 17.29 -3.92
C LEU A 234 -7.73 16.00 -4.10
N GLY A 235 -7.41 14.94 -3.36
CA GLY A 235 -8.09 13.65 -3.46
C GLY A 235 -7.53 12.79 -4.58
N ALA A 236 -8.39 12.22 -5.43
CA ALA A 236 -8.01 11.32 -6.49
C ALA A 236 -8.82 11.56 -7.77
N ARG A 237 -8.22 11.26 -8.91
CA ARG A 237 -8.83 11.19 -10.23
C ARG A 237 -8.60 9.79 -10.79
N ALA A 238 -9.57 9.21 -11.48
CA ALA A 238 -9.41 7.86 -12.00
C ALA A 238 -10.13 7.67 -13.32
N LEU A 239 -9.64 6.69 -14.08
CA LEU A 239 -10.31 6.07 -15.20
C LEU A 239 -10.67 4.64 -14.76
N LEU A 240 -11.95 4.40 -14.44
CA LEU A 240 -12.47 3.12 -13.96
C LEU A 240 -13.54 2.64 -14.93
N ASP A 241 -13.40 1.41 -15.43
CA ASP A 241 -14.32 0.83 -16.43
C ASP A 241 -14.60 1.80 -17.61
N ASP A 242 -13.55 2.47 -18.09
CA ASP A 242 -13.55 3.50 -19.15
C ASP A 242 -14.31 4.80 -18.80
N TYR A 243 -14.69 5.01 -17.53
CA TYR A 243 -15.30 6.25 -17.08
C TYR A 243 -14.35 7.08 -16.22
N LEU A 244 -14.22 8.36 -16.56
CA LEU A 244 -13.50 9.33 -15.74
C LEU A 244 -14.33 9.69 -14.51
N CYS A 245 -13.72 9.56 -13.33
CA CYS A 245 -14.34 9.93 -12.07
C CYS A 245 -13.31 10.61 -11.15
N ASP A 246 -13.79 11.39 -10.20
CA ASP A 246 -12.97 12.05 -9.19
C ASP A 246 -13.67 12.08 -7.83
N HIS A 247 -12.85 12.24 -6.80
CA HIS A 247 -13.31 12.50 -5.45
C HIS A 247 -12.30 13.34 -4.70
N GLY A 248 -12.77 14.38 -4.00
CA GLY A 248 -11.94 15.21 -3.13
C GLY A 248 -11.44 14.47 -1.90
N ALA A 249 -10.35 14.96 -1.30
CA ALA A 249 -9.91 14.40 -0.03
C ALA A 249 -10.87 14.76 1.10
N PHE A 250 -11.15 13.80 1.99
CA PHE A 250 -11.88 14.11 3.23
C PHE A 250 -11.00 14.97 4.16
N PRO A 251 -11.57 15.97 4.82
CA PRO A 251 -10.88 16.69 5.88
C PRO A 251 -10.43 15.72 6.98
N SER A 252 -9.22 15.89 7.49
CA SER A 252 -8.69 15.04 8.56
C SER A 252 -7.72 15.81 9.43
N GLU A 253 -7.73 15.54 10.73
CA GLU A 253 -6.67 15.99 11.64
C GLU A 253 -5.45 15.09 11.48
N VAL A 254 -4.34 15.65 10.98
CA VAL A 254 -3.16 14.83 10.63
C VAL A 254 -2.37 14.49 11.88
N VAL A 255 -2.49 13.24 12.33
CA VAL A 255 -1.67 12.64 13.36
C VAL A 255 -0.42 12.00 12.74
N SER A 256 -0.58 11.24 11.66
CA SER A 256 0.51 10.68 10.86
C SER A 256 0.17 10.74 9.37
N PRO A 257 1.09 11.18 8.50
CA PRO A 257 0.87 11.11 7.04
C PRO A 257 1.17 9.73 6.45
N ILE A 258 1.77 8.82 7.23
CA ILE A 258 2.26 7.53 6.76
C ILE A 258 1.08 6.56 6.62
N GLY A 259 1.09 5.73 5.56
CA GLY A 259 0.08 4.70 5.33
C GLY A 259 -1.23 5.18 4.67
N ALA A 260 -1.39 6.49 4.42
CA ALA A 260 -2.60 7.02 3.79
C ALA A 260 -2.81 6.51 2.36
N GLY A 261 -1.73 6.34 1.58
CA GLY A 261 -1.78 5.74 0.23
C GLY A 261 -2.21 4.27 0.27
N ASP A 262 -1.65 3.51 1.20
CA ASP A 262 -1.96 2.08 1.36
C ASP A 262 -3.42 1.88 1.77
N ALA A 263 -3.92 2.73 2.67
CA ALA A 263 -5.32 2.74 3.10
C ALA A 263 -6.26 3.17 1.97
N PHE A 264 -5.86 4.17 1.17
CA PHE A 264 -6.59 4.57 -0.04
C PHE A 264 -6.73 3.39 -1.00
N ALA A 265 -5.62 2.70 -1.31
CA ALA A 265 -5.64 1.53 -2.18
C ALA A 265 -6.57 0.42 -1.62
N ALA A 266 -6.53 0.19 -0.31
CA ALA A 266 -7.44 -0.77 0.33
C ALA A 266 -8.92 -0.38 0.18
N GLY A 267 -9.29 0.89 0.33
CA GLY A 267 -10.66 1.38 0.15
C GLY A 267 -11.17 1.20 -1.29
N VAL A 268 -10.31 1.49 -2.28
CA VAL A 268 -10.62 1.24 -3.69
C VAL A 268 -10.79 -0.26 -3.96
N LEU A 269 -9.82 -1.09 -3.54
CA LEU A 269 -9.87 -2.54 -3.73
C LEU A 269 -11.06 -3.18 -3.01
N TYR A 270 -11.45 -2.66 -1.85
CA TYR A 270 -12.67 -3.08 -1.17
C TYR A 270 -13.89 -2.88 -2.04
N SER A 271 -14.04 -1.71 -2.67
CA SER A 271 -15.16 -1.41 -3.58
C SER A 271 -15.17 -2.32 -4.81
N LEU A 272 -13.98 -2.57 -5.41
CA LEU A 272 -13.85 -3.47 -6.56
C LEU A 272 -14.11 -4.95 -6.21
N LEU A 273 -13.96 -5.34 -4.94
CA LEU A 273 -14.31 -6.68 -4.43
C LEU A 273 -15.79 -6.83 -4.14
N GLU A 274 -16.50 -5.73 -3.88
CA GLU A 274 -17.95 -5.67 -3.66
C GLU A 274 -18.75 -5.36 -4.93
N ASP A 275 -18.08 -5.21 -6.09
CA ASP A 275 -18.67 -4.76 -7.36
C ASP A 275 -19.34 -3.37 -7.26
N GLU A 276 -18.85 -2.49 -6.36
CA GLU A 276 -19.36 -1.14 -6.10
C GLU A 276 -18.37 -0.08 -6.61
N VAL A 277 -18.08 -0.09 -7.91
CA VAL A 277 -17.07 0.76 -8.56
C VAL A 277 -17.34 2.26 -8.33
N ASP A 278 -18.61 2.67 -8.32
CA ASP A 278 -19.01 4.07 -8.09
C ASP A 278 -18.59 4.61 -6.72
N LEU A 279 -18.37 3.75 -5.73
CA LEU A 279 -17.92 4.11 -4.40
C LEU A 279 -16.39 4.03 -4.25
N ALA A 280 -15.66 3.57 -5.26
CA ALA A 280 -14.24 3.24 -5.14
C ALA A 280 -13.40 4.43 -4.65
N LEU A 281 -13.48 5.58 -5.32
CA LEU A 281 -12.72 6.76 -4.93
C LEU A 281 -13.18 7.35 -3.60
N LYS A 282 -14.49 7.36 -3.33
CA LYS A 282 -15.03 7.84 -2.05
C LYS A 282 -14.51 7.02 -0.88
N ARG A 283 -14.58 5.68 -0.96
CA ARG A 283 -14.04 4.78 0.06
C ARG A 283 -12.51 4.90 0.18
N GLY A 284 -11.81 5.02 -0.95
CA GLY A 284 -10.37 5.26 -0.95
C GLY A 284 -10.00 6.54 -0.18
N CYS A 285 -10.63 7.65 -0.49
CA CYS A 285 -10.41 8.95 0.19
C CYS A 285 -10.80 8.90 1.68
N ALA A 286 -11.89 8.20 2.04
CA ALA A 286 -12.31 8.04 3.42
C ALA A 286 -11.30 7.21 4.22
N MET A 287 -10.83 6.09 3.68
CA MET A 287 -9.79 5.26 4.30
C MET A 287 -8.47 6.01 4.46
N ALA A 288 -8.07 6.82 3.47
CA ALA A 288 -6.88 7.68 3.57
C ALA A 288 -7.00 8.70 4.71
N ALA A 289 -8.19 9.30 4.91
CA ALA A 289 -8.45 10.22 6.02
C ALA A 289 -8.34 9.50 7.38
N LEU A 290 -8.95 8.32 7.52
CA LEU A 290 -8.85 7.49 8.73
C LEU A 290 -7.40 7.11 9.05
N ALA A 291 -6.60 6.78 8.03
CA ALA A 291 -5.17 6.49 8.22
C ALA A 291 -4.41 7.70 8.76
N ARG A 292 -4.66 8.90 8.22
CA ARG A 292 -4.00 10.14 8.66
C ARG A 292 -4.31 10.52 10.10
N GLU A 293 -5.46 10.13 10.62
CA GLU A 293 -5.88 10.33 12.01
C GLU A 293 -5.40 9.23 12.95
N SER A 294 -4.80 8.17 12.41
CA SER A 294 -4.22 7.07 13.18
C SER A 294 -2.81 7.41 13.65
N ARG A 295 -2.45 6.86 14.84
CA ARG A 295 -1.05 6.83 15.30
C ARG A 295 -0.25 5.70 14.66
N SER A 296 -0.93 4.68 14.14
CA SER A 296 -0.32 3.55 13.42
C SER A 296 -0.25 3.87 11.93
N ASP A 297 0.65 3.21 11.22
CA ASP A 297 0.81 3.38 9.79
C ASP A 297 -0.28 2.63 8.99
N TYR A 298 -1.25 2.03 9.67
CA TYR A 298 -2.38 1.29 9.11
C TYR A 298 -3.69 1.67 9.80
N VAL A 299 -4.81 1.44 9.12
CA VAL A 299 -6.15 1.71 9.65
C VAL A 299 -6.61 0.54 10.51
N VAL A 300 -7.04 0.85 11.75
CA VAL A 300 -7.59 -0.13 12.69
C VAL A 300 -9.12 -0.20 12.61
N GLY A 301 -9.76 0.86 12.14
CA GLY A 301 -11.21 0.95 11.96
C GLY A 301 -11.73 -0.08 10.95
N GLY A 302 -12.94 -0.60 11.17
CA GLY A 302 -13.64 -1.48 10.22
C GLY A 302 -14.73 -0.73 9.43
N ASN A 303 -15.73 -1.49 8.94
CA ASN A 303 -16.83 -0.92 8.13
C ASN A 303 -17.57 0.22 8.82
N GLU A 304 -17.84 0.14 10.13
CA GLU A 304 -18.52 1.22 10.86
C GLU A 304 -17.75 2.54 10.80
N ALA A 305 -16.42 2.50 10.93
CA ALA A 305 -15.60 3.71 10.84
C ALA A 305 -15.56 4.27 9.41
N LEU A 306 -15.52 3.38 8.41
CA LEU A 306 -15.56 3.76 6.99
C LEU A 306 -16.89 4.44 6.66
N GLU A 307 -18.03 3.82 6.99
CA GLU A 307 -19.37 4.37 6.72
C GLU A 307 -19.57 5.70 7.44
N ALA A 308 -19.23 5.80 8.73
CA ALA A 308 -19.31 7.05 9.47
C ALA A 308 -18.50 8.17 8.79
N ARG A 309 -17.29 7.89 8.31
CA ARG A 309 -16.47 8.88 7.59
C ARG A 309 -17.11 9.32 6.29
N MET A 310 -17.74 8.40 5.56
CA MET A 310 -18.42 8.71 4.30
C MET A 310 -19.69 9.55 4.49
N GLU A 311 -20.38 9.41 5.63
CA GLU A 311 -21.57 10.17 5.98
C GLU A 311 -21.27 11.64 6.34
N GLU A 312 -20.10 11.93 6.93
CA GLU A 312 -19.69 13.31 7.28
C GLU A 312 -19.68 14.29 6.09
N GLU A 313 -19.53 13.77 4.88
CA GLU A 313 -19.62 14.57 3.65
C GLU A 313 -21.07 14.94 3.30
N GLY A 314 -22.03 14.04 3.58
CA GLY A 314 -23.46 14.25 3.34
C GLY A 314 -24.03 15.38 4.18
N ASP A 315 -23.65 15.49 5.45
CA ASP A 315 -24.16 16.50 6.38
C ASP A 315 -23.69 17.93 6.04
N LYS A 316 -22.51 18.09 5.46
CA LYS A 316 -22.01 19.42 5.01
C LYS A 316 -22.77 19.97 3.80
N ASN A 317 -23.36 19.10 2.98
CA ASN A 317 -24.18 19.49 1.84
C ASN A 317 -25.65 19.82 2.23
N LEU A 318 -26.12 19.35 3.39
CA LEU A 318 -27.45 19.63 3.92
C LEU A 318 -27.53 20.92 4.74
N SER A 319 -26.39 21.50 5.14
CA SER A 319 -26.31 22.71 5.97
C SER A 319 -26.03 24.01 5.18
N ARG A 320 -26.29 24.03 3.87
CA ARG A 320 -26.20 25.23 3.01
C ARG A 320 -27.56 25.62 2.42
#